data_cd4024d315bc03017a9e89da76c2bd5d
#
_entry.id   cd4024d315bc03017a9e89da76c2bd5d
#
_cell.length_a   1.000
_cell.length_b   1.000
_cell.length_c   1.000
_cell.angle_alpha   90.00
_cell.angle_beta   90.00
_cell.angle_gamma   90.00
#
_symmetry.space_group_name_H-M   'P 1'
#
loop_
_entity.id
_entity.type
_entity.pdbx_description
1 polymer ?
#
loop_
_entity_poly.entity_id
_entity_poly.type
_entity_poly.pdbx_seq_one_letter_code
_entity_poly.pdbx_strand_id
1 'polypeptide(L)'
;AFYESHSGRLILTINNHNLTTSNTIGIGTNSLLFSCSRDNHSTSHQYPRVTDPIYNNMAVSIAATTLNTIEVNVGAASSGSGATITAHPVGVNTHIFVTGKSGGIRRLSGTPGNLTALSGTLYDPSTGVLTIKSGAHSLSAATSKNITGAVYTPTTGIMTVTSSSHGFSNGDYVKVVDNSLTFTCDLDGGVSSHTYPRTTDPISNKWIAIANKTTNTFELQVGISTAGNYVHTYTGGTATNAVKKANSFIGISTGAITFTCAQDSHKTIHTYPRTTDPFHWTDGKVLGVETAASATLFTVNVGKSP
;
A
#
# COMPACT_ATOMS: atom_id res chain seq x y z
N ALA A 1 19.75 -2.01 -25.13
CA ALA A 1 18.87 -1.55 -24.05
C ALA A 1 18.22 -0.22 -24.44
N PHE A 2 17.00 -0.01 -23.99
CA PHE A 2 16.26 1.24 -24.16
C PHE A 2 15.71 1.66 -22.78
N TYR A 3 15.93 2.91 -22.41
CA TYR A 3 15.46 3.47 -21.14
C TYR A 3 14.57 4.68 -21.37
N GLU A 4 13.38 4.64 -20.79
CA GLU A 4 12.41 5.71 -20.85
C GLU A 4 12.44 6.49 -19.51
N SER A 5 13.06 7.65 -19.53
CA SER A 5 13.43 8.37 -18.32
C SER A 5 12.26 8.87 -17.46
N HIS A 6 11.10 9.13 -18.08
CA HIS A 6 9.91 9.64 -17.35
C HIS A 6 9.10 8.54 -16.65
N SER A 7 9.11 7.32 -17.17
CA SER A 7 8.38 6.18 -16.61
C SER A 7 9.26 5.24 -15.78
N GLY A 8 10.58 5.34 -15.93
CA GLY A 8 11.53 4.39 -15.36
C GLY A 8 11.56 3.03 -16.07
N ARG A 9 10.96 2.94 -17.23
CA ARG A 9 10.87 1.72 -18.02
C ARG A 9 12.20 1.44 -18.71
N LEU A 10 12.78 0.29 -18.43
CA LEU A 10 14.01 -0.20 -19.08
C LEU A 10 13.67 -1.48 -19.84
N ILE A 11 13.93 -1.47 -21.15
CA ILE A 11 13.82 -2.65 -22.01
C ILE A 11 15.23 -3.13 -22.32
N LEU A 12 15.50 -4.39 -21.99
CA LEU A 12 16.76 -5.08 -22.32
C LEU A 12 16.50 -6.07 -23.45
N THR A 13 17.32 -6.03 -24.49
CA THR A 13 17.32 -7.03 -25.57
C THR A 13 18.34 -8.10 -25.23
N ILE A 14 17.86 -9.32 -24.99
CA ILE A 14 18.64 -10.49 -24.61
C ILE A 14 18.07 -11.66 -25.39
N ASN A 15 18.76 -12.14 -26.38
CA ASN A 15 18.26 -13.20 -27.26
C ASN A 15 18.03 -14.51 -26.52
N ASN A 16 16.86 -15.12 -26.75
CA ASN A 16 16.49 -16.44 -26.21
C ASN A 16 16.72 -16.58 -24.70
N HIS A 17 16.35 -15.58 -23.92
CA HIS A 17 16.65 -15.52 -22.48
C HIS A 17 15.86 -16.49 -21.59
N ASN A 18 14.78 -17.09 -22.09
CA ASN A 18 13.92 -18.04 -21.35
C ASN A 18 13.38 -17.52 -20.00
N LEU A 19 13.37 -16.20 -19.78
CA LEU A 19 12.82 -15.57 -18.59
C LEU A 19 11.32 -15.28 -18.76
N THR A 20 10.59 -15.28 -17.64
CA THR A 20 9.17 -15.00 -17.55
C THR A 20 8.92 -13.85 -16.58
N THR A 21 7.70 -13.34 -16.50
CA THR A 21 7.32 -12.30 -15.55
C THR A 21 7.37 -12.77 -14.08
N SER A 22 7.50 -14.06 -13.82
CA SER A 22 7.75 -14.60 -12.47
C SER A 22 9.22 -14.57 -12.04
N ASN A 23 10.13 -14.23 -12.96
CA ASN A 23 11.56 -14.12 -12.67
C ASN A 23 11.92 -12.70 -12.22
N THR A 24 13.03 -12.60 -11.52
CA THR A 24 13.73 -11.35 -11.20
C THR A 24 15.10 -11.37 -11.83
N ILE A 25 15.62 -10.19 -12.17
CA ILE A 25 16.98 -10.02 -12.69
C ILE A 25 17.77 -9.06 -11.83
N GLY A 26 19.08 -9.21 -11.79
CA GLY A 26 20.00 -8.20 -11.28
C GLY A 26 20.79 -7.60 -12.46
N ILE A 27 21.01 -6.28 -12.41
CA ILE A 27 21.84 -5.57 -13.40
C ILE A 27 23.13 -5.16 -12.70
N GLY A 28 24.26 -5.64 -13.20
CA GLY A 28 25.57 -5.35 -12.64
C GLY A 28 25.87 -3.85 -12.66
N THR A 29 26.52 -3.34 -11.64
CA THR A 29 26.93 -1.93 -11.57
C THR A 29 27.77 -1.57 -12.81
N ASN A 30 27.43 -0.44 -13.45
CA ASN A 30 28.10 0.08 -14.66
C ASN A 30 28.05 -0.86 -15.89
N SER A 31 27.14 -1.83 -15.93
CA SER A 31 27.08 -2.82 -17.01
C SER A 31 26.38 -2.35 -18.28
N LEU A 32 25.62 -1.26 -18.20
CA LEU A 32 24.95 -0.65 -19.36
C LEU A 32 25.54 0.73 -19.64
N LEU A 33 25.56 1.12 -20.91
CA LEU A 33 26.03 2.42 -21.34
C LEU A 33 24.94 3.13 -22.15
N PHE A 34 24.63 4.35 -21.76
CA PHE A 34 23.63 5.19 -22.41
C PHE A 34 24.23 6.54 -22.79
N SER A 35 23.79 7.12 -23.90
CA SER A 35 23.95 8.55 -24.19
C SER A 35 22.61 9.26 -23.91
N CYS A 36 22.66 10.54 -23.61
CA CYS A 36 21.48 11.32 -23.22
C CYS A 36 21.24 12.50 -24.18
N SER A 37 19.98 12.73 -24.53
CA SER A 37 19.60 13.88 -25.36
C SER A 37 19.85 15.24 -24.69
N ARG A 38 20.02 15.27 -23.36
CA ARG A 38 20.30 16.48 -22.60
C ARG A 38 21.61 17.16 -22.99
N ASP A 39 22.59 16.37 -23.33
CA ASP A 39 23.91 16.84 -23.82
C ASP A 39 24.09 16.58 -25.32
N ASN A 40 22.99 16.42 -26.05
CA ASN A 40 22.97 16.09 -27.47
C ASN A 40 23.75 14.80 -27.79
N HIS A 41 23.71 13.81 -26.90
CA HIS A 41 24.41 12.53 -27.01
C HIS A 41 25.93 12.64 -27.05
N SER A 42 26.48 13.74 -26.51
CA SER A 42 27.94 14.00 -26.55
C SER A 42 28.72 13.20 -25.50
N THR A 43 28.08 12.78 -24.43
CA THR A 43 28.71 11.97 -23.38
C THR A 43 27.98 10.64 -23.16
N SER A 44 28.75 9.66 -22.68
CA SER A 44 28.20 8.34 -22.30
C SER A 44 28.08 8.22 -20.80
N HIS A 45 26.93 7.67 -20.36
CA HIS A 45 26.61 7.50 -18.96
C HIS A 45 26.47 6.01 -18.63
N GLN A 46 27.25 5.54 -17.70
CA GLN A 46 27.17 4.16 -17.20
C GLN A 46 25.94 3.99 -16.29
N TYR A 47 25.33 2.82 -16.35
CA TYR A 47 24.15 2.45 -15.54
C TYR A 47 24.18 0.95 -15.18
N PRO A 48 23.69 0.52 -14.00
CA PRO A 48 23.42 1.36 -12.83
C PRO A 48 24.73 1.90 -12.22
N ARG A 49 24.72 3.13 -11.75
CA ARG A 49 25.79 3.70 -10.92
C ARG A 49 25.51 3.36 -9.46
N VAL A 50 26.49 3.50 -8.60
CA VAL A 50 26.33 3.28 -7.13
C VAL A 50 25.25 4.16 -6.50
N THR A 51 24.86 5.24 -7.15
CA THR A 51 23.80 6.17 -6.71
C THR A 51 22.43 5.83 -7.31
N ASP A 52 22.35 4.88 -8.23
CA ASP A 52 21.10 4.52 -8.88
C ASP A 52 20.34 3.48 -8.05
N PRO A 53 18.99 3.46 -8.09
CA PRO A 53 18.17 2.62 -7.23
C PRO A 53 18.45 1.12 -7.32
N ILE A 54 18.90 0.65 -8.48
CA ILE A 54 19.08 -0.79 -8.75
C ILE A 54 20.55 -1.22 -8.87
N TYR A 55 21.48 -0.46 -8.28
CA TYR A 55 22.88 -0.82 -8.32
C TYR A 55 23.17 -2.16 -7.60
N ASN A 56 24.34 -2.72 -7.85
CA ASN A 56 24.88 -3.89 -7.17
C ASN A 56 24.01 -5.16 -7.30
N ASN A 57 23.50 -5.42 -8.52
CA ASN A 57 22.66 -6.59 -8.82
C ASN A 57 21.37 -6.68 -7.96
N MET A 58 20.83 -5.56 -7.53
CA MET A 58 19.52 -5.57 -6.86
C MET A 58 18.49 -6.27 -7.75
N ALA A 59 17.71 -7.17 -7.13
CA ALA A 59 16.69 -7.92 -7.85
C ALA A 59 15.55 -7.01 -8.32
N VAL A 60 15.30 -6.98 -9.61
CA VAL A 60 14.21 -6.24 -10.25
C VAL A 60 13.23 -7.24 -10.88
N SER A 61 11.94 -7.08 -10.60
CA SER A 61 10.92 -7.93 -11.19
C SER A 61 10.72 -7.61 -12.67
N ILE A 62 10.58 -8.65 -13.49
CA ILE A 62 10.26 -8.50 -14.91
C ILE A 62 8.80 -8.12 -15.06
N ALA A 63 8.52 -6.94 -15.64
CA ALA A 63 7.17 -6.43 -15.86
C ALA A 63 6.53 -7.04 -17.11
N ALA A 64 7.31 -7.21 -18.18
CA ALA A 64 6.87 -7.85 -19.41
C ALA A 64 8.03 -8.57 -20.10
N THR A 65 7.74 -9.56 -20.93
CA THR A 65 8.75 -10.32 -21.67
C THR A 65 8.25 -10.74 -23.04
N THR A 66 9.18 -10.80 -23.99
CA THR A 66 9.07 -11.50 -25.28
C THR A 66 10.18 -12.54 -25.36
N LEU A 67 10.32 -13.24 -26.48
CA LEU A 67 11.41 -14.20 -26.67
C LEU A 67 12.81 -13.56 -26.49
N ASN A 68 12.95 -12.30 -26.89
CA ASN A 68 14.23 -11.61 -26.97
C ASN A 68 14.31 -10.32 -26.18
N THR A 69 13.27 -9.93 -25.45
CA THR A 69 13.28 -8.72 -24.65
C THR A 69 12.66 -8.95 -23.27
N ILE A 70 13.21 -8.27 -22.31
CA ILE A 70 12.61 -8.15 -20.97
C ILE A 70 12.42 -6.67 -20.66
N GLU A 71 11.31 -6.37 -19.99
CA GLU A 71 10.97 -5.05 -19.49
C GLU A 71 11.00 -5.06 -17.97
N VAL A 72 11.69 -4.09 -17.39
CA VAL A 72 11.74 -3.88 -15.95
C VAL A 72 11.50 -2.41 -15.63
N ASN A 73 11.01 -2.10 -14.45
CA ASN A 73 10.94 -0.74 -13.95
C ASN A 73 12.13 -0.49 -13.02
N VAL A 74 12.97 0.46 -13.40
CA VAL A 74 14.20 0.81 -12.68
C VAL A 74 14.14 2.18 -12.02
N GLY A 75 12.95 2.80 -12.01
CA GLY A 75 12.71 4.14 -11.51
C GLY A 75 12.92 5.22 -12.58
N ALA A 76 12.08 6.25 -12.50
CA ALA A 76 12.19 7.42 -13.36
C ALA A 76 13.44 8.23 -13.02
N ALA A 77 14.03 8.91 -14.03
CA ALA A 77 15.18 9.76 -13.80
C ALA A 77 14.83 10.97 -12.91
N SER A 78 15.61 11.17 -11.86
CA SER A 78 15.39 12.23 -10.86
C SER A 78 15.81 13.64 -11.31
N SER A 79 16.45 13.77 -12.47
CA SER A 79 16.89 15.05 -13.02
C SER A 79 16.93 15.04 -14.54
N GLY A 80 15.94 15.62 -15.14
CA GLY A 80 15.87 15.88 -16.57
C GLY A 80 15.02 17.11 -16.82
N SER A 81 15.58 18.31 -16.65
CA SER A 81 14.96 19.51 -17.21
C SER A 81 15.03 19.44 -18.72
N GLY A 82 13.91 19.19 -19.38
CA GLY A 82 13.85 19.18 -20.85
C GLY A 82 12.71 18.38 -21.46
N ALA A 83 12.18 17.36 -20.77
CA ALA A 83 10.85 16.86 -21.07
C ALA A 83 9.90 17.53 -20.08
N THR A 84 8.72 17.93 -20.53
CA THR A 84 7.63 18.33 -19.65
C THR A 84 7.34 17.14 -18.76
N ILE A 85 8.05 17.09 -17.61
CA ILE A 85 7.68 16.19 -16.55
C ILE A 85 6.34 16.74 -16.09
N THR A 86 5.27 16.06 -16.45
CA THR A 86 4.01 16.26 -15.75
C THR A 86 4.41 16.05 -14.31
N ALA A 87 4.43 17.14 -13.53
CA ALA A 87 4.92 17.14 -12.17
C ALA A 87 4.36 15.91 -11.46
N HIS A 88 5.21 15.08 -10.90
CA HIS A 88 4.74 14.13 -9.89
C HIS A 88 3.93 14.97 -8.90
N PRO A 89 2.71 14.57 -8.58
CA PRO A 89 1.90 15.34 -7.65
C PRO A 89 2.75 15.59 -6.42
N VAL A 90 2.87 16.87 -6.06
CA VAL A 90 3.65 17.33 -4.90
C VAL A 90 3.20 16.49 -3.71
N GLY A 91 4.10 15.72 -3.11
CA GLY A 91 3.80 14.87 -1.95
C GLY A 91 3.90 13.36 -2.17
N VAL A 92 4.22 12.86 -3.38
CA VAL A 92 4.37 11.42 -3.62
C VAL A 92 5.84 11.09 -3.87
N ASN A 93 6.56 10.76 -2.81
CA ASN A 93 7.95 10.33 -2.91
C ASN A 93 8.06 8.80 -2.98
N THR A 94 8.71 8.27 -4.01
CA THR A 94 8.94 6.83 -4.15
C THR A 94 9.90 6.33 -3.07
N HIS A 95 9.52 5.27 -2.37
CA HIS A 95 10.34 4.61 -1.36
C HIS A 95 10.85 3.28 -1.90
N ILE A 96 12.15 3.08 -1.83
CA ILE A 96 12.79 1.86 -2.32
C ILE A 96 13.24 1.01 -1.13
N PHE A 97 12.84 -0.27 -1.14
CA PHE A 97 13.23 -1.25 -0.16
C PHE A 97 14.74 -1.48 -0.20
N VAL A 98 15.39 -1.41 0.95
CA VAL A 98 16.83 -1.69 1.10
C VAL A 98 17.05 -3.07 1.73
N THR A 99 16.46 -3.32 2.89
CA THR A 99 16.58 -4.61 3.57
C THR A 99 15.47 -4.78 4.61
N GLY A 100 15.23 -6.05 5.01
CA GLY A 100 14.35 -6.42 6.10
C GLY A 100 15.12 -7.01 7.27
N LYS A 101 14.75 -6.63 8.47
CA LYS A 101 15.25 -7.26 9.70
C LYS A 101 14.75 -8.71 9.77
N SER A 102 15.64 -9.66 10.06
CA SER A 102 15.26 -11.07 10.26
C SER A 102 14.15 -11.19 11.31
N GLY A 103 13.05 -11.87 10.95
CA GLY A 103 11.89 -12.02 11.83
C GLY A 103 11.18 -10.70 12.20
N GLY A 104 11.45 -9.60 11.50
CA GLY A 104 10.90 -8.28 11.78
C GLY A 104 9.39 -8.16 11.56
N ILE A 105 8.78 -9.11 10.87
CA ILE A 105 7.33 -9.19 10.65
C ILE A 105 6.79 -10.40 11.40
N ARG A 106 5.89 -10.14 12.34
CA ARG A 106 5.26 -11.19 13.13
C ARG A 106 3.89 -11.55 12.57
N ARG A 107 3.67 -12.82 12.28
CA ARG A 107 2.34 -13.35 11.96
C ARG A 107 1.55 -13.51 13.25
N LEU A 108 0.33 -12.96 13.29
CA LEU A 108 -0.51 -12.91 14.48
C LEU A 108 -1.74 -13.81 14.38
N SER A 109 -2.01 -14.36 13.19
CA SER A 109 -3.12 -15.28 12.96
C SER A 109 -2.62 -16.54 12.25
N GLY A 110 -3.31 -17.65 12.52
CA GLY A 110 -2.88 -18.98 12.08
C GLY A 110 -1.72 -19.54 12.91
N THR A 111 -0.84 -20.32 12.31
CA THR A 111 0.37 -20.83 13.01
C THR A 111 1.32 -19.65 13.29
N PRO A 112 1.65 -19.34 14.56
CA PRO A 112 2.58 -18.26 14.88
C PRO A 112 3.92 -18.44 14.18
N GLY A 113 4.50 -17.34 13.73
CA GLY A 113 5.79 -17.36 13.06
C GLY A 113 6.27 -15.96 12.70
N ASN A 114 7.56 -15.80 12.57
CA ASN A 114 8.18 -14.56 12.17
C ASN A 114 8.52 -14.62 10.68
N LEU A 115 8.28 -13.52 9.99
CA LEU A 115 8.59 -13.32 8.59
C LEU A 115 9.67 -12.24 8.47
N THR A 116 10.45 -12.33 7.41
CA THR A 116 11.44 -11.33 7.04
C THR A 116 11.01 -10.71 5.71
N ALA A 117 10.97 -9.39 5.63
CA ALA A 117 10.78 -8.70 4.36
C ALA A 117 12.01 -8.92 3.48
N LEU A 118 11.78 -9.30 2.25
CA LEU A 118 12.81 -9.62 1.24
C LEU A 118 12.81 -8.58 0.12
N SER A 119 13.83 -8.63 -0.70
CA SER A 119 13.90 -7.83 -1.93
C SER A 119 12.64 -8.04 -2.78
N GLY A 120 12.10 -6.94 -3.30
CA GLY A 120 10.77 -6.88 -3.92
C GLY A 120 9.64 -6.46 -2.97
N THR A 121 9.95 -6.09 -1.71
CA THR A 121 9.06 -5.35 -0.83
C THR A 121 8.95 -3.90 -1.33
N LEU A 122 7.71 -3.40 -1.51
CA LEU A 122 7.42 -2.09 -2.10
C LEU A 122 6.48 -1.31 -1.19
N TYR A 123 6.69 -0.01 -1.11
CA TYR A 123 5.76 0.92 -0.46
C TYR A 123 5.25 1.94 -1.47
N ASP A 124 3.95 2.09 -1.56
CA ASP A 124 3.30 3.13 -2.34
C ASP A 124 2.84 4.28 -1.40
N PRO A 125 3.53 5.42 -1.40
CA PRO A 125 3.21 6.53 -0.51
C PRO A 125 1.88 7.21 -0.82
N SER A 126 1.39 7.11 -2.05
CA SER A 126 0.11 7.71 -2.47
C SER A 126 -1.10 6.98 -1.93
N THR A 127 -1.01 5.66 -1.78
CA THR A 127 -2.09 4.80 -1.28
C THR A 127 -1.84 4.32 0.14
N GLY A 128 -0.59 4.38 0.60
CA GLY A 128 -0.16 3.80 1.89
C GLY A 128 -0.05 2.29 1.87
N VAL A 129 -0.09 1.67 0.70
CA VAL A 129 0.02 0.21 0.56
C VAL A 129 1.47 -0.23 0.66
N LEU A 130 1.75 -1.12 1.59
CA LEU A 130 3.02 -1.83 1.74
C LEU A 130 2.83 -3.25 1.19
N THR A 131 3.47 -3.54 0.07
CA THR A 131 3.54 -4.88 -0.51
C THR A 131 4.77 -5.58 0.05
N ILE A 132 4.58 -6.65 0.80
CA ILE A 132 5.65 -7.38 1.47
C ILE A 132 5.92 -8.68 0.72
N LYS A 133 7.14 -8.82 0.25
CA LYS A 133 7.68 -10.11 -0.18
C LYS A 133 8.37 -10.77 0.99
N SER A 134 8.08 -12.04 1.23
CA SER A 134 8.64 -12.83 2.34
C SER A 134 8.92 -14.26 1.90
N GLY A 135 9.42 -15.10 2.80
CA GLY A 135 9.29 -16.56 2.68
C GLY A 135 7.82 -16.99 2.73
N ALA A 136 7.54 -18.28 2.58
CA ALA A 136 6.17 -18.81 2.63
C ALA A 136 5.45 -18.39 3.91
N HIS A 137 4.27 -17.78 3.80
CA HIS A 137 3.62 -17.10 4.92
C HIS A 137 2.27 -17.68 5.35
N SER A 138 1.57 -18.44 4.56
CA SER A 138 0.22 -19.00 4.87
C SER A 138 -0.80 -17.95 5.36
N LEU A 139 -0.63 -16.67 4.99
CA LEU A 139 -1.58 -15.61 5.31
C LEU A 139 -2.75 -15.63 4.31
N SER A 140 -3.93 -15.23 4.77
CA SER A 140 -5.14 -15.15 3.96
C SER A 140 -5.52 -13.69 3.68
N ALA A 141 -5.94 -13.41 2.45
CA ALA A 141 -6.47 -12.11 2.06
C ALA A 141 -7.74 -11.75 2.83
N ALA A 142 -7.98 -10.45 2.99
CA ALA A 142 -9.24 -9.96 3.53
C ALA A 142 -10.43 -10.36 2.62
N THR A 143 -11.57 -10.59 3.24
CA THR A 143 -12.84 -10.84 2.53
C THR A 143 -13.64 -9.55 2.45
N SER A 144 -14.10 -9.19 1.26
CA SER A 144 -14.92 -7.99 1.06
C SER A 144 -16.42 -8.29 1.06
N LYS A 145 -17.22 -7.35 1.57
CA LYS A 145 -18.69 -7.40 1.54
C LYS A 145 -19.25 -6.03 1.15
N ASN A 146 -20.47 -6.08 0.61
CA ASN A 146 -21.20 -4.86 0.25
C ASN A 146 -21.91 -4.28 1.48
N ILE A 147 -22.03 -2.96 1.52
CA ILE A 147 -22.87 -2.24 2.48
C ILE A 147 -24.12 -1.77 1.75
N THR A 148 -25.30 -2.06 2.30
CA THR A 148 -26.60 -1.67 1.74
C THR A 148 -27.31 -0.63 2.61
N GLY A 149 -26.79 -0.34 3.78
CA GLY A 149 -27.33 0.66 4.69
C GLY A 149 -26.38 0.97 5.82
N ALA A 150 -26.50 2.15 6.39
CA ALA A 150 -25.77 2.54 7.58
C ALA A 150 -26.61 3.53 8.40
N VAL A 151 -26.61 3.36 9.73
CA VAL A 151 -27.23 4.29 10.69
C VAL A 151 -26.15 4.72 11.67
N TYR A 152 -25.93 6.02 11.78
CA TYR A 152 -24.96 6.57 12.73
C TYR A 152 -25.67 7.27 13.86
N THR A 153 -25.24 6.97 15.10
CA THR A 153 -25.74 7.61 16.32
C THR A 153 -24.68 8.59 16.85
N PRO A 154 -24.85 9.91 16.64
CA PRO A 154 -23.82 10.91 16.94
C PRO A 154 -23.40 10.96 18.41
N THR A 155 -24.33 10.72 19.34
CA THR A 155 -24.10 10.78 20.79
C THR A 155 -23.27 9.62 21.33
N THR A 156 -23.33 8.46 20.71
CA THR A 156 -22.60 7.26 21.14
C THR A 156 -21.41 6.96 20.25
N GLY A 157 -21.37 7.51 19.05
CA GLY A 157 -20.38 7.21 18.03
C GLY A 157 -20.52 5.81 17.43
N ILE A 158 -21.69 5.18 17.60
CA ILE A 158 -21.97 3.86 17.04
C ILE A 158 -22.54 4.00 15.63
N MET A 159 -21.98 3.25 14.70
CA MET A 159 -22.53 3.07 13.36
C MET A 159 -23.01 1.63 13.20
N THR A 160 -24.33 1.45 13.01
CA THR A 160 -24.93 0.17 12.63
C THR A 160 -24.88 0.04 11.12
N VAL A 161 -24.14 -0.96 10.62
CA VAL A 161 -23.94 -1.22 9.21
C VAL A 161 -24.84 -2.37 8.77
N THR A 162 -25.55 -2.21 7.65
CA THR A 162 -26.33 -3.28 6.99
C THR A 162 -25.50 -3.86 5.85
N SER A 163 -25.28 -5.17 5.92
CA SER A 163 -24.56 -5.96 4.91
C SER A 163 -25.16 -7.36 4.87
N SER A 164 -25.94 -7.66 3.83
CA SER A 164 -26.71 -8.90 3.75
C SER A 164 -25.82 -10.14 3.85
N SER A 165 -26.20 -11.06 4.73
CA SER A 165 -25.52 -12.35 4.93
C SER A 165 -24.00 -12.23 5.02
N HIS A 166 -23.53 -11.26 5.80
CA HIS A 166 -22.11 -10.93 5.87
C HIS A 166 -21.23 -12.06 6.42
N GLY A 167 -21.76 -12.94 7.28
CA GLY A 167 -21.05 -14.10 7.84
C GLY A 167 -19.93 -13.72 8.85
N PHE A 168 -19.98 -12.50 9.42
CA PHE A 168 -19.02 -12.05 10.43
C PHE A 168 -19.47 -12.51 11.84
N SER A 169 -18.52 -12.50 12.77
CA SER A 169 -18.73 -12.79 14.19
C SER A 169 -18.35 -11.58 15.05
N ASN A 170 -18.95 -11.44 16.24
CA ASN A 170 -18.52 -10.42 17.19
C ASN A 170 -17.03 -10.57 17.48
N GLY A 171 -16.30 -9.46 17.48
CA GLY A 171 -14.84 -9.43 17.63
C GLY A 171 -14.06 -9.61 16.31
N ASP A 172 -14.71 -9.94 15.19
CA ASP A 172 -14.06 -9.85 13.89
C ASP A 172 -13.64 -8.40 13.61
N TYR A 173 -12.46 -8.23 13.02
CA TYR A 173 -11.97 -6.91 12.65
C TYR A 173 -12.31 -6.60 11.19
N VAL A 174 -13.00 -5.49 11.01
CA VAL A 174 -13.35 -4.99 9.68
C VAL A 174 -12.78 -3.59 9.45
N LYS A 175 -12.64 -3.24 8.18
CA LYS A 175 -12.29 -1.91 7.71
C LYS A 175 -13.34 -1.43 6.73
N VAL A 176 -13.89 -0.24 6.94
CA VAL A 176 -14.73 0.45 5.97
C VAL A 176 -13.80 1.17 4.99
N VAL A 177 -14.03 0.97 3.69
CA VAL A 177 -13.21 1.60 2.64
C VAL A 177 -13.47 3.11 2.65
N ASP A 178 -12.41 3.90 2.62
CA ASP A 178 -12.52 5.36 2.62
C ASP A 178 -13.39 5.86 1.45
N ASN A 179 -14.23 6.86 1.75
CA ASN A 179 -15.17 7.48 0.83
C ASN A 179 -16.22 6.52 0.20
N SER A 180 -16.45 5.37 0.80
CA SER A 180 -17.38 4.36 0.25
C SER A 180 -18.85 4.58 0.65
N LEU A 181 -19.11 5.32 1.70
CA LEU A 181 -20.46 5.63 2.18
C LEU A 181 -20.79 7.10 1.94
N THR A 182 -22.06 7.41 1.71
CA THR A 182 -22.53 8.79 1.55
C THR A 182 -23.70 9.04 2.49
N PHE A 183 -23.65 10.17 3.17
CA PHE A 183 -24.67 10.65 4.10
C PHE A 183 -25.05 12.10 3.79
N THR A 184 -26.29 12.47 4.08
CA THR A 184 -26.69 13.87 4.30
C THR A 184 -26.78 14.13 5.80
N CYS A 185 -26.74 15.40 6.21
CA CYS A 185 -26.73 15.79 7.62
C CYS A 185 -27.75 16.90 7.89
N ASP A 186 -28.50 16.82 8.99
CA ASP A 186 -29.49 17.83 9.39
C ASP A 186 -28.86 19.20 9.72
N LEU A 187 -27.56 19.27 9.94
CA LEU A 187 -26.85 20.52 10.21
C LEU A 187 -27.07 21.57 9.10
N ASP A 188 -27.16 21.11 7.86
CA ASP A 188 -27.45 21.96 6.69
C ASP A 188 -28.83 21.70 6.08
N GLY A 189 -29.74 21.10 6.85
CA GLY A 189 -31.07 20.73 6.37
C GLY A 189 -31.07 19.55 5.41
N GLY A 190 -30.03 18.73 5.39
CA GLY A 190 -29.90 17.56 4.51
C GLY A 190 -29.57 17.90 3.06
N VAL A 191 -29.07 19.13 2.79
CA VAL A 191 -28.83 19.63 1.44
C VAL A 191 -27.56 19.05 0.82
N SER A 192 -26.47 18.99 1.59
CA SER A 192 -25.20 18.51 1.07
C SER A 192 -24.94 17.04 1.41
N SER A 193 -24.23 16.38 0.48
CA SER A 193 -23.79 14.99 0.64
C SER A 193 -22.35 14.93 1.10
N HIS A 194 -22.09 14.09 2.09
CA HIS A 194 -20.77 13.90 2.70
C HIS A 194 -20.33 12.45 2.56
N THR A 195 -19.14 12.22 2.07
CA THR A 195 -18.57 10.86 2.01
C THR A 195 -17.94 10.46 3.34
N TYR A 196 -17.97 9.16 3.65
CA TYR A 196 -17.43 8.59 4.88
C TYR A 196 -16.85 7.17 4.61
N PRO A 197 -15.80 6.74 5.33
CA PRO A 197 -14.88 7.58 6.10
C PRO A 197 -14.07 8.52 5.18
N ARG A 198 -13.82 9.73 5.61
CA ARG A 198 -12.82 10.61 4.99
C ARG A 198 -11.45 10.25 5.55
N THR A 199 -10.38 10.63 4.86
CA THR A 199 -9.00 10.39 5.32
C THR A 199 -8.67 11.03 6.66
N THR A 200 -9.46 12.03 7.08
CA THR A 200 -9.35 12.71 8.38
C THR A 200 -10.19 12.07 9.48
N ASP A 201 -11.07 11.15 9.15
CA ASP A 201 -11.97 10.54 10.15
C ASP A 201 -11.22 9.50 10.99
N PRO A 202 -11.61 9.32 12.27
CA PRO A 202 -10.89 8.44 13.21
C PRO A 202 -10.72 6.99 12.75
N ILE A 203 -11.66 6.51 11.91
CA ILE A 203 -11.65 5.11 11.43
C ILE A 203 -11.03 4.94 10.04
N SER A 204 -10.60 6.04 9.40
CA SER A 204 -9.94 5.94 8.10
C SER A 204 -8.78 4.97 8.15
N ASN A 205 -8.78 4.02 7.23
CA ASN A 205 -7.76 2.98 7.11
C ASN A 205 -7.50 2.14 8.39
N LYS A 206 -8.47 2.05 9.30
CA LYS A 206 -8.33 1.26 10.53
C LYS A 206 -9.17 -0.01 10.52
N TRP A 207 -8.63 -1.05 11.12
CA TRP A 207 -9.34 -2.27 11.42
C TRP A 207 -10.02 -2.13 12.77
N ILE A 208 -11.35 -2.27 12.81
CA ILE A 208 -12.20 -2.06 13.99
C ILE A 208 -12.95 -3.34 14.29
N ALA A 209 -12.97 -3.73 15.57
CA ALA A 209 -13.74 -4.88 16.00
C ALA A 209 -15.25 -4.58 15.88
N ILE A 210 -16.00 -5.53 15.35
CA ILE A 210 -17.46 -5.44 15.28
C ILE A 210 -18.11 -5.94 16.57
N ALA A 211 -19.27 -5.37 16.87
CA ALA A 211 -20.12 -5.77 17.96
C ALA A 211 -21.58 -5.98 17.50
N ASN A 212 -22.41 -6.54 18.36
CA ASN A 212 -23.85 -6.66 18.21
C ASN A 212 -24.30 -7.16 16.82
N LYS A 213 -23.58 -8.16 16.31
CA LYS A 213 -23.86 -8.70 14.98
C LYS A 213 -25.19 -9.44 14.94
N THR A 214 -25.95 -9.26 13.86
CA THR A 214 -27.04 -10.13 13.41
C THR A 214 -26.63 -10.91 12.15
N THR A 215 -27.55 -11.50 11.43
CA THR A 215 -27.27 -12.09 10.11
C THR A 215 -26.92 -11.03 9.07
N ASN A 216 -27.51 -9.84 9.18
CA ASN A 216 -27.42 -8.80 8.14
C ASN A 216 -26.87 -7.47 8.63
N THR A 217 -26.61 -7.32 9.93
CA THR A 217 -26.11 -6.06 10.52
C THR A 217 -25.00 -6.32 11.52
N PHE A 218 -24.17 -5.33 11.73
CA PHE A 218 -23.17 -5.26 12.80
C PHE A 218 -22.90 -3.81 13.19
N GLU A 219 -22.37 -3.61 14.38
CA GLU A 219 -22.03 -2.29 14.91
C GLU A 219 -20.52 -2.03 14.90
N LEU A 220 -20.15 -0.78 14.63
CA LEU A 220 -18.80 -0.24 14.69
C LEU A 220 -18.78 0.98 15.60
N GLN A 221 -17.76 1.07 16.47
CA GLN A 221 -17.46 2.31 17.19
C GLN A 221 -16.61 3.21 16.30
N VAL A 222 -17.23 4.26 15.76
CA VAL A 222 -16.60 5.15 14.75
C VAL A 222 -16.22 6.52 15.31
N GLY A 223 -16.58 6.77 16.56
CA GLY A 223 -16.34 8.03 17.26
C GLY A 223 -17.60 8.91 17.36
N ILE A 224 -17.67 9.66 18.45
CA ILE A 224 -18.75 10.59 18.75
C ILE A 224 -18.63 11.82 17.83
N SER A 225 -19.76 12.37 17.39
CA SER A 225 -19.76 13.60 16.60
C SER A 225 -19.27 14.80 17.43
N THR A 226 -18.33 15.54 16.89
CA THR A 226 -17.84 16.80 17.47
C THR A 226 -18.68 18.00 17.04
N ALA A 227 -19.51 17.86 16.00
CA ALA A 227 -20.36 18.93 15.47
C ALA A 227 -21.73 19.03 16.18
N GLY A 228 -22.06 18.07 17.06
CA GLY A 228 -23.33 18.01 17.76
C GLY A 228 -24.17 16.79 17.41
N ASN A 229 -25.41 16.75 17.91
CA ASN A 229 -26.32 15.62 17.76
C ASN A 229 -27.22 15.77 16.53
N TYR A 230 -26.61 15.92 15.35
CA TYR A 230 -27.35 16.02 14.10
C TYR A 230 -27.58 14.63 13.48
N VAL A 231 -28.77 14.43 12.92
CA VAL A 231 -29.10 13.18 12.24
C VAL A 231 -28.32 13.09 10.92
N HIS A 232 -27.74 11.93 10.68
CA HIS A 232 -27.04 11.60 9.42
C HIS A 232 -27.84 10.53 8.69
N THR A 233 -28.35 10.88 7.51
CA THR A 233 -29.14 9.97 6.68
C THR A 233 -28.26 9.33 5.62
N TYR A 234 -28.18 8.01 5.62
CA TYR A 234 -27.44 7.26 4.60
C TYR A 234 -28.16 7.38 3.25
N THR A 235 -27.43 7.80 2.23
CA THR A 235 -27.97 8.00 0.87
C THR A 235 -27.31 7.09 -0.17
N GLY A 236 -26.34 6.24 0.23
CA GLY A 236 -25.66 5.32 -0.68
C GLY A 236 -24.14 5.45 -0.67
N GLY A 237 -23.55 5.51 -1.85
CA GLY A 237 -22.10 5.55 -2.08
C GLY A 237 -21.62 4.40 -2.97
N THR A 238 -20.31 4.23 -3.09
CA THR A 238 -19.68 3.07 -3.78
C THR A 238 -19.72 1.82 -2.88
N ALA A 239 -20.90 1.43 -2.46
CA ALA A 239 -21.12 0.45 -1.39
C ALA A 239 -20.67 -0.98 -1.73
N THR A 240 -20.32 -1.27 -3.00
CA THR A 240 -19.76 -2.56 -3.43
C THR A 240 -18.37 -2.76 -2.84
N ASN A 241 -18.16 -3.88 -2.15
CA ASN A 241 -16.92 -4.20 -1.44
C ASN A 241 -16.48 -3.12 -0.41
N ALA A 242 -17.44 -2.36 0.11
CA ALA A 242 -17.18 -1.22 0.98
C ALA A 242 -16.71 -1.59 2.39
N VAL A 243 -16.90 -2.84 2.83
CA VAL A 243 -16.34 -3.35 4.07
C VAL A 243 -15.46 -4.57 3.82
N LYS A 244 -14.27 -4.58 4.41
CA LYS A 244 -13.32 -5.69 4.37
C LYS A 244 -13.19 -6.31 5.75
N LYS A 245 -13.27 -7.65 5.84
CA LYS A 245 -12.94 -8.40 7.06
C LYS A 245 -11.51 -8.92 6.95
N ALA A 246 -10.70 -8.68 7.97
CA ALA A 246 -9.37 -9.28 8.05
C ALA A 246 -9.45 -10.76 8.40
N ASN A 247 -8.82 -11.61 7.59
CA ASN A 247 -8.69 -13.04 7.85
C ASN A 247 -7.30 -13.40 8.42
N SER A 248 -6.33 -12.51 8.25
CA SER A 248 -4.98 -12.64 8.81
C SER A 248 -4.47 -11.29 9.28
N PHE A 249 -3.64 -11.34 10.33
CA PHE A 249 -3.02 -10.16 10.93
C PHE A 249 -1.52 -10.34 11.04
N ILE A 250 -0.81 -9.23 10.92
CA ILE A 250 0.63 -9.13 11.19
C ILE A 250 0.91 -7.97 12.14
N GLY A 251 2.06 -8.04 12.82
CA GLY A 251 2.71 -6.91 13.48
C GLY A 251 4.07 -6.68 12.84
N ILE A 252 4.48 -5.42 12.67
CA ILE A 252 5.78 -5.06 12.13
C ILE A 252 6.61 -4.44 13.26
N SER A 253 7.70 -5.10 13.65
CA SER A 253 8.59 -4.61 14.70
C SER A 253 9.29 -3.33 14.28
N THR A 254 9.59 -2.46 15.23
CA THR A 254 10.34 -1.21 14.98
C THR A 254 11.63 -1.50 14.20
N GLY A 255 11.85 -0.73 13.15
CA GLY A 255 13.02 -0.85 12.28
C GLY A 255 13.10 -2.17 11.49
N ALA A 256 11.96 -2.86 11.30
CA ALA A 256 11.92 -4.16 10.62
C ALA A 256 12.25 -4.08 9.12
N ILE A 257 12.01 -2.94 8.49
CA ILE A 257 12.16 -2.72 7.05
C ILE A 257 12.95 -1.44 6.84
N THR A 258 13.81 -1.40 5.85
CA THR A 258 14.52 -0.18 5.49
C THR A 258 14.25 0.19 4.04
N PHE A 259 14.08 1.49 3.81
CA PHE A 259 13.85 2.09 2.51
C PHE A 259 14.79 3.26 2.28
N THR A 260 15.04 3.60 1.03
CA THR A 260 15.50 4.93 0.63
C THR A 260 14.33 5.72 0.05
N CYS A 261 14.38 7.06 0.09
CA CYS A 261 13.30 7.93 -0.35
C CYS A 261 13.74 8.86 -1.49
N ALA A 262 12.87 9.06 -2.48
CA ALA A 262 13.15 9.99 -3.59
C ALA A 262 13.27 11.45 -3.11
N GLN A 263 12.69 11.82 -1.99
CA GLN A 263 12.75 13.17 -1.43
C GLN A 263 14.19 13.66 -1.20
N ASP A 264 15.09 12.75 -0.79
CA ASP A 264 16.51 13.05 -0.62
C ASP A 264 17.39 12.45 -1.72
N SER A 265 16.77 12.12 -2.86
CA SER A 265 17.43 11.43 -3.99
C SER A 265 18.06 10.09 -3.59
N HIS A 266 17.41 9.36 -2.69
CA HIS A 266 17.83 8.06 -2.17
C HIS A 266 19.19 8.05 -1.47
N LYS A 267 19.58 9.19 -0.87
CA LYS A 267 20.88 9.35 -0.19
C LYS A 267 20.91 8.75 1.19
N THR A 268 19.78 8.76 1.91
CA THR A 268 19.70 8.26 3.27
C THR A 268 18.83 7.00 3.36
N ILE A 269 19.14 6.17 4.35
CA ILE A 269 18.37 4.97 4.67
C ILE A 269 17.40 5.32 5.79
N HIS A 270 16.13 5.06 5.55
CA HIS A 270 15.05 5.25 6.51
C HIS A 270 14.56 3.90 7.01
N THR A 271 14.39 3.77 8.32
CA THR A 271 13.84 2.56 8.94
C THR A 271 12.32 2.69 9.12
N TYR A 272 11.61 1.60 8.91
CA TYR A 272 10.16 1.51 9.13
C TYR A 272 9.80 0.22 9.87
N PRO A 273 8.81 0.23 10.77
CA PRO A 273 8.24 1.42 11.39
C PRO A 273 9.24 2.07 12.37
N ARG A 274 9.14 3.37 12.54
CA ARG A 274 9.75 4.10 13.63
C ARG A 274 8.82 4.05 14.85
N THR A 275 9.28 4.37 16.03
CA THR A 275 8.44 4.43 17.24
C THR A 275 7.30 5.45 17.14
N THR A 276 7.47 6.45 16.27
CA THR A 276 6.46 7.49 15.99
C THR A 276 5.46 7.11 14.91
N ASP A 277 5.68 6.02 14.17
CA ASP A 277 4.78 5.61 13.11
C ASP A 277 3.52 4.92 13.66
N PRO A 278 2.35 5.05 13.01
CA PRO A 278 1.06 4.59 13.56
C PRO A 278 0.97 3.08 13.82
N PHE A 279 1.80 2.28 13.19
CA PHE A 279 1.65 0.82 13.14
C PHE A 279 2.89 0.04 13.59
N HIS A 280 3.66 0.57 14.54
CA HIS A 280 4.75 -0.22 15.13
C HIS A 280 4.21 -1.26 16.13
N TRP A 281 4.86 -2.43 16.18
CA TRP A 281 4.38 -3.57 16.96
C TRP A 281 4.32 -3.36 18.47
N THR A 282 5.22 -2.57 19.04
CA THR A 282 5.31 -2.38 20.51
C THR A 282 4.05 -1.80 21.14
N ASP A 283 3.18 -1.13 20.35
CA ASP A 283 1.90 -0.60 20.82
C ASP A 283 0.73 -1.59 20.67
N GLY A 284 1.01 -2.86 20.34
CA GLY A 284 -0.03 -3.84 20.07
C GLY A 284 -0.85 -3.56 18.82
N LYS A 285 -0.39 -2.63 17.96
CA LYS A 285 -1.07 -2.27 16.73
C LYS A 285 -0.88 -3.35 15.68
N VAL A 286 -1.99 -3.90 15.25
CA VAL A 286 -2.04 -4.97 14.27
C VAL A 286 -2.46 -4.44 12.91
N LEU A 287 -1.90 -5.03 11.87
CA LEU A 287 -2.24 -4.76 10.48
C LEU A 287 -3.01 -5.96 9.92
N GLY A 288 -4.21 -5.74 9.44
CA GLY A 288 -4.95 -6.75 8.67
C GLY A 288 -4.32 -6.92 7.29
N VAL A 289 -4.17 -8.17 6.87
CA VAL A 289 -3.69 -8.51 5.53
C VAL A 289 -4.80 -8.19 4.52
N GLU A 290 -4.52 -7.30 3.57
CA GLU A 290 -5.49 -6.87 2.56
C GLU A 290 -5.57 -7.86 1.41
N THR A 291 -4.42 -8.25 0.87
CA THR A 291 -4.31 -9.27 -0.18
C THR A 291 -3.22 -10.28 0.15
N ALA A 292 -3.35 -11.49 -0.38
CA ALA A 292 -2.32 -12.52 -0.36
C ALA A 292 -2.24 -13.06 -1.79
N ALA A 293 -1.45 -12.38 -2.62
CA ALA A 293 -1.38 -12.65 -4.06
C ALA A 293 -0.66 -13.98 -4.37
N SER A 294 0.23 -14.41 -3.47
CA SER A 294 0.90 -15.71 -3.55
C SER A 294 1.31 -16.18 -2.16
N ALA A 295 1.89 -17.38 -2.04
CA ALA A 295 2.44 -17.89 -0.78
C ALA A 295 3.58 -17.03 -0.21
N THR A 296 4.14 -16.10 -1.00
CA THR A 296 5.30 -15.28 -0.61
C THR A 296 5.07 -13.77 -0.77
N LEU A 297 3.86 -13.35 -1.18
CA LEU A 297 3.55 -11.94 -1.44
C LEU A 297 2.19 -11.56 -0.86
N PHE A 298 2.16 -10.55 -0.01
CA PHE A 298 0.94 -10.02 0.59
C PHE A 298 1.01 -8.50 0.76
N THR A 299 -0.14 -7.87 0.96
CA THR A 299 -0.23 -6.42 1.18
C THR A 299 -0.90 -6.10 2.51
N VAL A 300 -0.44 -5.01 3.11
CA VAL A 300 -1.08 -4.32 4.23
C VAL A 300 -1.12 -2.82 3.92
N ASN A 301 -2.03 -2.08 4.55
CA ASN A 301 -2.03 -0.63 4.43
C ASN A 301 -1.47 -0.02 5.72
N VAL A 302 -0.41 0.74 5.59
CA VAL A 302 0.33 1.37 6.69
C VAL A 302 0.12 2.89 6.75
N GLY A 303 -0.76 3.41 5.90
CA GLY A 303 -1.03 4.84 5.77
C GLY A 303 -0.14 5.51 4.73
N LYS A 304 -0.64 6.63 4.21
CA LYS A 304 0.08 7.45 3.23
C LYS A 304 1.25 8.17 3.88
N SER A 305 2.30 8.38 3.12
CA SER A 305 3.36 9.30 3.51
C SER A 305 2.90 10.74 3.26
N PRO A 306 3.08 11.64 4.23
CA PRO A 306 2.77 13.07 4.04
C PRO A 306 3.70 13.73 3.04
#